data_ee8bb9979567b4b0f66f94c52fbee2d8
#
_entry.id   ee8bb9979567b4b0f66f94c52fbee2d8
#
_cell.length_a   1.000
_cell.length_b   1.000
_cell.length_c   1.000
_cell.angle_alpha   90.00
_cell.angle_beta   90.00
_cell.angle_gamma   90.00
#
_symmetry.space_group_name_H-M   'P 1'
#
loop_
_entity.id
_entity.type
_entity.pdbx_description
1 polymer ?
#
loop_
_entity_poly.entity_id
_entity_poly.type
_entity_poly.pdbx_seq_one_letter_code
_entity_poly.pdbx_strand_id
1 'polypeptide(L)'
;MGKALADAYPVCRATFDEADAALGEPLSRIIFDGPDDQLTLTENTQPAILAVSIAAYRLLDSRGLRPAFVAGHSLGEYSANVAAGTFAFADALRIVRRRGRYMQEAVPVGEGAMAAILGLEPDQISLACTDAAQGEVVSAANLNGGGQVVIGGARDAVKRAGERAKALGAKRVISLNVSAPFHTALMKPAEARLAPELRALTTADPRVPIVANVDAHVKQRAEDAIDALIRQVASPVQWQAVVERLASEGVTTYVEVGPGSVLSGLVRKIHRDATTVSFGSPDDLAPVETAIANRRSPIADA
;
A
#
# COMPACT_ATOMS: atom_id res chain seq x y z
N MET A 1 2.99 -16.90 1.55
CA MET A 1 1.93 -16.01 2.12
C MET A 1 0.56 -16.64 1.85
N GLY A 2 -0.46 -16.49 2.72
CA GLY A 2 -1.86 -16.87 2.45
C GLY A 2 -2.18 -18.35 2.27
N LYS A 3 -1.20 -19.27 2.26
CA LYS A 3 -1.42 -20.72 2.08
C LYS A 3 -2.34 -21.29 3.15
N ALA A 4 -2.11 -20.96 4.42
CA ALA A 4 -2.94 -21.42 5.52
C ALA A 4 -4.41 -20.96 5.38
N LEU A 5 -4.66 -19.73 4.89
CA LEU A 5 -6.02 -19.26 4.59
C LEU A 5 -6.65 -20.05 3.45
N ALA A 6 -5.89 -20.33 2.37
CA ALA A 6 -6.36 -21.11 1.23
C ALA A 6 -6.67 -22.57 1.62
N ASP A 7 -5.90 -23.14 2.52
CA ASP A 7 -6.10 -24.53 2.99
C ASP A 7 -7.29 -24.63 3.96
N ALA A 8 -7.53 -23.59 4.77
CA ALA A 8 -8.59 -23.59 5.78
C ALA A 8 -9.97 -23.16 5.24
N TYR A 9 -10.02 -22.29 4.21
CA TYR A 9 -11.27 -21.66 3.78
C TYR A 9 -11.47 -21.73 2.26
N PRO A 10 -12.58 -22.35 1.80
CA PRO A 10 -12.90 -22.46 0.36
C PRO A 10 -12.96 -21.11 -0.38
N VAL A 11 -13.48 -20.04 0.26
CA VAL A 11 -13.53 -18.70 -0.33
C VAL A 11 -12.14 -18.14 -0.61
N CYS A 12 -11.16 -18.42 0.25
CA CYS A 12 -9.77 -18.02 0.04
C CYS A 12 -9.15 -18.84 -1.09
N ARG A 13 -9.36 -20.16 -1.13
CA ARG A 13 -8.88 -21.02 -2.21
C ARG A 13 -9.40 -20.54 -3.55
N ALA A 14 -10.71 -20.36 -3.69
CA ALA A 14 -11.33 -19.86 -4.90
C ALA A 14 -10.77 -18.48 -5.36
N THR A 15 -10.34 -17.64 -4.41
CA THR A 15 -9.71 -16.35 -4.75
C THR A 15 -8.33 -16.55 -5.39
N PHE A 16 -7.53 -17.50 -4.93
CA PHE A 16 -6.24 -17.81 -5.56
C PHE A 16 -6.42 -18.49 -6.93
N ASP A 17 -7.43 -19.37 -7.07
CA ASP A 17 -7.77 -19.98 -8.35
C ASP A 17 -8.21 -18.92 -9.39
N GLU A 18 -9.01 -17.93 -8.95
CA GLU A 18 -9.39 -16.77 -9.77
C GLU A 18 -8.15 -15.94 -10.16
N ALA A 19 -7.19 -15.78 -9.24
CA ALA A 19 -5.95 -15.03 -9.52
C ALA A 19 -5.10 -15.72 -10.59
N ASP A 20 -4.94 -17.05 -10.51
CA ASP A 20 -4.22 -17.83 -11.49
C ASP A 20 -4.92 -17.76 -12.87
N ALA A 21 -6.22 -17.90 -12.90
CA ALA A 21 -7.01 -17.80 -14.13
C ALA A 21 -6.93 -16.39 -14.76
N ALA A 22 -6.98 -15.33 -13.93
CA ALA A 22 -6.92 -13.94 -14.41
C ALA A 22 -5.59 -13.60 -15.08
N LEU A 23 -4.49 -14.15 -14.57
CA LEU A 23 -3.14 -13.92 -15.10
C LEU A 23 -2.71 -14.96 -16.16
N GLY A 24 -3.42 -16.10 -16.27
CA GLY A 24 -3.06 -17.20 -17.14
C GLY A 24 -1.77 -17.93 -16.72
N GLU A 25 -1.40 -17.83 -15.44
CA GLU A 25 -0.19 -18.42 -14.87
C GLU A 25 -0.39 -18.76 -13.38
N PRO A 26 0.35 -19.76 -12.82
CA PRO A 26 0.15 -20.22 -11.45
C PRO A 26 0.79 -19.25 -10.42
N LEU A 27 0.24 -18.05 -10.27
CA LEU A 27 0.69 -17.07 -9.28
C LEU A 27 0.60 -17.66 -7.86
N SER A 28 -0.46 -18.43 -7.57
CA SER A 28 -0.66 -19.09 -6.27
C SER A 28 0.51 -19.99 -5.89
N ARG A 29 1.12 -20.70 -6.85
CA ARG A 29 2.31 -21.53 -6.61
C ARG A 29 3.50 -20.69 -6.16
N ILE A 30 3.74 -19.54 -6.82
CA ILE A 30 4.83 -18.64 -6.43
C ILE A 30 4.58 -18.07 -5.03
N ILE A 31 3.32 -17.74 -4.70
CA ILE A 31 2.92 -17.22 -3.39
C ILE A 31 3.14 -18.26 -2.27
N PHE A 32 2.80 -19.53 -2.52
CA PHE A 32 2.78 -20.58 -1.49
C PHE A 32 4.12 -21.27 -1.32
N ASP A 33 4.80 -21.54 -2.41
CA ASP A 33 5.93 -22.46 -2.47
C ASP A 33 7.22 -21.80 -3.01
N GLY A 34 7.13 -20.52 -3.45
CA GLY A 34 8.27 -19.79 -4.01
C GLY A 34 8.61 -20.19 -5.45
N PRO A 35 9.86 -19.92 -5.89
CA PRO A 35 11.00 -19.48 -5.10
C PRO A 35 10.94 -17.99 -4.71
N ASP A 36 11.62 -17.61 -3.64
CA ASP A 36 11.55 -16.27 -3.06
C ASP A 36 12.10 -15.18 -4.00
N ASP A 37 13.11 -15.49 -4.82
CA ASP A 37 13.66 -14.56 -5.81
C ASP A 37 12.62 -14.17 -6.87
N GLN A 38 11.76 -15.10 -7.28
CA GLN A 38 10.64 -14.81 -8.18
C GLN A 38 9.55 -13.99 -7.47
N LEU A 39 9.24 -14.31 -6.22
CA LEU A 39 8.21 -13.60 -5.45
C LEU A 39 8.63 -12.14 -5.15
N THR A 40 9.93 -11.86 -4.98
CA THR A 40 10.45 -10.52 -4.68
C THR A 40 10.51 -9.59 -5.89
N LEU A 41 10.40 -10.11 -7.12
CA LEU A 41 10.24 -9.26 -8.31
C LEU A 41 8.95 -8.44 -8.17
N THR A 42 9.05 -7.11 -8.33
CA THR A 42 7.90 -6.23 -8.06
C THR A 42 6.69 -6.53 -8.94
N GLU A 43 6.89 -7.06 -10.15
CA GLU A 43 5.80 -7.51 -11.03
C GLU A 43 5.06 -8.76 -10.49
N ASN A 44 5.71 -9.56 -9.63
CA ASN A 44 5.10 -10.71 -8.95
C ASN A 44 4.62 -10.35 -7.55
N THR A 45 5.41 -9.56 -6.80
CA THR A 45 5.07 -9.13 -5.44
C THR A 45 3.73 -8.40 -5.39
N GLN A 46 3.49 -7.49 -6.35
CA GLN A 46 2.28 -6.68 -6.34
C GLN A 46 1.00 -7.53 -6.50
N PRO A 47 0.85 -8.36 -7.55
CA PRO A 47 -0.34 -9.22 -7.65
C PRO A 47 -0.41 -10.27 -6.53
N ALA A 48 0.73 -10.74 -6.00
CA ALA A 48 0.76 -11.66 -4.87
C ALA A 48 0.15 -11.05 -3.59
N ILE A 49 0.57 -9.85 -3.22
CA ILE A 49 0.01 -9.12 -2.06
C ILE A 49 -1.47 -8.82 -2.28
N LEU A 50 -1.86 -8.39 -3.49
CA LEU A 50 -3.26 -8.16 -3.84
C LEU A 50 -4.10 -9.44 -3.65
N ALA A 51 -3.63 -10.57 -4.18
CA ALA A 51 -4.36 -11.85 -4.08
C ALA A 51 -4.55 -12.29 -2.62
N VAL A 52 -3.50 -12.21 -1.80
CA VAL A 52 -3.59 -12.56 -0.37
C VAL A 52 -4.53 -11.61 0.37
N SER A 53 -4.44 -10.30 0.12
CA SER A 53 -5.30 -9.31 0.78
C SER A 53 -6.77 -9.48 0.39
N ILE A 54 -7.08 -9.77 -0.87
CA ILE A 54 -8.46 -9.97 -1.31
C ILE A 54 -9.00 -11.33 -0.85
N ALA A 55 -8.19 -12.39 -0.78
CA ALA A 55 -8.60 -13.66 -0.19
C ALA A 55 -8.99 -13.48 1.29
N ALA A 56 -8.16 -12.79 2.05
CA ALA A 56 -8.45 -12.47 3.45
C ALA A 56 -9.69 -11.55 3.59
N TYR A 57 -9.81 -10.50 2.77
CA TYR A 57 -10.97 -9.61 2.76
C TYR A 57 -12.28 -10.35 2.47
N ARG A 58 -12.30 -11.21 1.43
CA ARG A 58 -13.50 -11.99 1.08
C ARG A 58 -13.95 -12.92 2.20
N LEU A 59 -13.02 -13.44 2.99
CA LEU A 59 -13.37 -14.22 4.18
C LEU A 59 -14.06 -13.35 5.23
N LEU A 60 -13.54 -12.17 5.54
CA LEU A 60 -14.18 -11.22 6.47
C LEU A 60 -15.57 -10.79 5.97
N ASP A 61 -15.69 -10.44 4.69
CA ASP A 61 -16.97 -10.05 4.08
C ASP A 61 -18.01 -11.19 4.14
N SER A 62 -17.58 -12.45 3.91
CA SER A 62 -18.44 -13.64 4.03
C SER A 62 -18.96 -13.88 5.47
N ARG A 63 -18.28 -13.30 6.46
CA ARG A 63 -18.67 -13.29 7.88
C ARG A 63 -19.53 -12.08 8.25
N GLY A 64 -19.87 -11.22 7.27
CA GLY A 64 -20.62 -9.98 7.50
C GLY A 64 -19.80 -8.84 8.12
N LEU A 65 -18.48 -9.00 8.22
CA LEU A 65 -17.58 -7.98 8.75
C LEU A 65 -17.24 -6.96 7.65
N ARG A 66 -17.92 -5.82 7.67
CA ARG A 66 -17.80 -4.78 6.64
C ARG A 66 -17.13 -3.53 7.19
N PRO A 67 -16.18 -2.93 6.47
CA PRO A 67 -15.54 -1.70 6.88
C PRO A 67 -16.43 -0.47 6.61
N ALA A 68 -16.24 0.59 7.40
CA ALA A 68 -16.82 1.92 7.12
C ALA A 68 -15.96 2.70 6.10
N PHE A 69 -14.65 2.46 6.09
CA PHE A 69 -13.68 3.02 5.16
C PHE A 69 -12.68 1.95 4.76
N VAL A 70 -12.10 2.11 3.59
CA VAL A 70 -10.93 1.33 3.15
C VAL A 70 -9.80 2.25 2.76
N ALA A 71 -8.58 1.81 3.03
CA ALA A 71 -7.35 2.46 2.61
C ALA A 71 -6.26 1.40 2.42
N GLY A 72 -5.18 1.76 1.78
CA GLY A 72 -4.04 0.86 1.66
C GLY A 72 -2.81 1.62 1.21
N HIS A 73 -1.63 1.17 1.61
CA HIS A 73 -0.37 1.81 1.30
C HIS A 73 0.11 1.36 -0.08
N SER A 74 0.33 2.29 -1.00
CA SER A 74 0.82 2.02 -2.36
C SER A 74 0.01 0.94 -3.09
N LEU A 75 0.52 -0.26 -3.26
CA LEU A 75 -0.22 -1.43 -3.80
C LEU A 75 -1.54 -1.67 -3.07
N GLY A 76 -1.55 -1.47 -1.74
CA GLY A 76 -2.74 -1.66 -0.92
C GLY A 76 -3.93 -0.78 -1.31
N GLU A 77 -3.72 0.37 -1.96
CA GLU A 77 -4.81 1.20 -2.47
C GLU A 77 -5.56 0.51 -3.63
N TYR A 78 -4.88 -0.33 -4.42
CA TYR A 78 -5.54 -1.20 -5.40
C TYR A 78 -6.39 -2.27 -4.72
N SER A 79 -5.87 -2.90 -3.64
CA SER A 79 -6.66 -3.83 -2.82
C SER A 79 -7.89 -3.16 -2.21
N ALA A 80 -7.76 -1.92 -1.73
CA ALA A 80 -8.86 -1.12 -1.20
C ALA A 80 -9.92 -0.84 -2.27
N ASN A 81 -9.52 -0.49 -3.49
CA ASN A 81 -10.44 -0.28 -4.61
C ASN A 81 -11.21 -1.56 -4.99
N VAL A 82 -10.55 -2.73 -5.02
CA VAL A 82 -11.21 -4.01 -5.25
C VAL A 82 -12.20 -4.32 -4.10
N ALA A 83 -11.80 -4.14 -2.85
CA ALA A 83 -12.67 -4.35 -1.69
C ALA A 83 -13.88 -3.43 -1.71
N ALA A 84 -13.71 -2.18 -2.13
CA ALA A 84 -14.80 -1.22 -2.31
C ALA A 84 -15.67 -1.51 -3.55
N GLY A 85 -15.22 -2.37 -4.46
CA GLY A 85 -15.95 -2.71 -5.68
C GLY A 85 -15.80 -1.68 -6.81
N THR A 86 -14.76 -0.86 -6.77
CA THR A 86 -14.47 0.14 -7.82
C THR A 86 -14.20 -0.53 -9.17
N PHE A 87 -13.49 -1.65 -9.17
CA PHE A 87 -13.21 -2.48 -10.34
C PHE A 87 -13.02 -3.94 -9.95
N ALA A 88 -13.08 -4.83 -10.93
CA ALA A 88 -13.01 -6.27 -10.71
C ALA A 88 -11.61 -6.72 -10.25
N PHE A 89 -11.56 -7.77 -9.42
CA PHE A 89 -10.31 -8.34 -8.91
C PHE A 89 -9.39 -8.85 -10.03
N ALA A 90 -9.97 -9.52 -11.04
CA ALA A 90 -9.20 -10.01 -12.19
C ALA A 90 -8.53 -8.88 -12.98
N ASP A 91 -9.20 -7.73 -13.13
CA ASP A 91 -8.63 -6.55 -13.80
C ASP A 91 -7.55 -5.91 -12.95
N ALA A 92 -7.78 -5.81 -11.62
CA ALA A 92 -6.79 -5.34 -10.68
C ALA A 92 -5.48 -6.14 -10.76
N LEU A 93 -5.55 -7.47 -10.82
CA LEU A 93 -4.39 -8.36 -10.94
C LEU A 93 -3.57 -8.04 -12.19
N ARG A 94 -4.22 -7.88 -13.34
CA ARG A 94 -3.56 -7.53 -14.60
C ARG A 94 -2.91 -6.16 -14.53
N ILE A 95 -3.62 -5.18 -13.95
CA ILE A 95 -3.13 -3.81 -13.79
C ILE A 95 -1.91 -3.75 -12.86
N VAL A 96 -1.96 -4.38 -11.68
CA VAL A 96 -0.84 -4.30 -10.72
C VAL A 96 0.38 -5.09 -11.20
N ARG A 97 0.20 -6.15 -12.02
CA ARG A 97 1.27 -6.84 -12.73
C ARG A 97 1.98 -5.87 -13.69
N ARG A 98 1.23 -5.15 -14.51
CA ARG A 98 1.77 -4.16 -15.44
C ARG A 98 2.38 -2.98 -14.69
N ARG A 99 1.73 -2.50 -13.61
CA ARG A 99 2.27 -1.46 -12.72
C ARG A 99 3.65 -1.85 -12.23
N GLY A 100 3.82 -3.05 -11.68
CA GLY A 100 5.11 -3.56 -11.21
C GLY A 100 6.17 -3.53 -12.32
N ARG A 101 5.83 -4.01 -13.51
CA ARG A 101 6.71 -4.01 -14.68
C ARG A 101 7.07 -2.58 -15.12
N TYR A 102 6.09 -1.69 -15.28
CA TYR A 102 6.34 -0.32 -15.72
C TYR A 102 7.18 0.48 -14.73
N MET A 103 6.95 0.29 -13.43
CA MET A 103 7.75 0.93 -12.39
C MET A 103 9.20 0.40 -12.38
N GLN A 104 9.41 -0.89 -12.66
CA GLN A 104 10.74 -1.48 -12.79
C GLN A 104 11.48 -0.97 -14.04
N GLU A 105 10.77 -0.81 -15.13
CA GLU A 105 11.32 -0.35 -16.42
C GLU A 105 11.54 1.18 -16.46
N ALA A 106 10.92 1.94 -15.56
CA ALA A 106 10.99 3.41 -15.56
C ALA A 106 12.39 3.94 -15.24
N VAL A 107 13.21 3.17 -14.49
CA VAL A 107 14.58 3.52 -14.13
C VAL A 107 15.46 2.28 -14.28
N PRO A 108 16.60 2.37 -14.99
CA PRO A 108 17.53 1.25 -15.11
C PRO A 108 17.96 0.72 -13.74
N VAL A 109 18.14 -0.61 -13.66
CA VAL A 109 18.59 -1.26 -12.43
C VAL A 109 19.95 -0.66 -12.01
N GLY A 110 19.96 -0.18 -10.79
CA GLY A 110 21.18 0.38 -10.23
C GLY A 110 21.31 1.92 -10.32
N GLU A 111 20.43 2.61 -11.05
CA GLU A 111 20.44 4.07 -11.14
C GLU A 111 19.54 4.73 -10.08
N GLY A 112 18.52 4.03 -9.62
CA GLY A 112 17.65 4.49 -8.55
C GLY A 112 17.98 3.88 -7.19
N ALA A 113 17.55 4.57 -6.12
CA ALA A 113 17.64 4.08 -4.74
C ALA A 113 16.49 4.61 -3.88
N MET A 114 16.28 3.95 -2.73
CA MET A 114 15.41 4.44 -1.67
C MET A 114 16.07 4.24 -0.30
N ALA A 115 15.77 5.13 0.64
CA ALA A 115 16.25 5.02 2.02
C ALA A 115 15.17 5.46 3.01
N ALA A 116 15.04 4.73 4.12
CA ALA A 116 14.19 5.12 5.24
C ALA A 116 14.99 6.02 6.18
N ILE A 117 14.43 7.18 6.51
CA ILE A 117 14.96 8.15 7.47
C ILE A 117 14.08 8.15 8.70
N LEU A 118 14.69 8.03 9.88
CA LEU A 118 14.00 7.96 11.16
C LEU A 118 14.44 9.12 12.06
N GLY A 119 13.45 9.77 12.69
CA GLY A 119 13.69 10.75 13.74
C GLY A 119 13.93 12.18 13.27
N LEU A 120 13.50 12.50 12.05
CA LEU A 120 13.38 13.87 11.53
C LEU A 120 11.94 14.17 11.13
N GLU A 121 11.56 15.42 11.19
CA GLU A 121 10.28 15.91 10.68
C GLU A 121 10.31 16.01 9.14
N PRO A 122 9.16 15.89 8.46
CA PRO A 122 9.07 15.94 6.99
C PRO A 122 9.74 17.15 6.35
N ASP A 123 9.63 18.34 6.95
CA ASP A 123 10.24 19.58 6.43
C ASP A 123 11.77 19.51 6.44
N GLN A 124 12.36 18.94 7.49
CA GLN A 124 13.81 18.73 7.58
C GLN A 124 14.30 17.72 6.52
N ILE A 125 13.50 16.72 6.23
CA ILE A 125 13.80 15.73 5.18
C ILE A 125 13.66 16.37 3.79
N SER A 126 12.65 17.22 3.58
CA SER A 126 12.50 17.98 2.34
C SER A 126 13.70 18.92 2.11
N LEU A 127 14.20 19.57 3.14
CA LEU A 127 15.41 20.37 3.09
C LEU A 127 16.63 19.50 2.73
N ALA A 128 16.80 18.35 3.38
CA ALA A 128 17.89 17.43 3.08
C ALA A 128 17.88 16.96 1.62
N CYS A 129 16.70 16.68 1.06
CA CYS A 129 16.54 16.31 -0.35
C CYS A 129 16.88 17.49 -1.27
N THR A 130 16.40 18.69 -0.96
CA THR A 130 16.68 19.91 -1.76
C THR A 130 18.18 20.21 -1.82
N ASP A 131 18.86 20.19 -0.67
CA ASP A 131 20.31 20.44 -0.56
C ASP A 131 21.12 19.37 -1.34
N ALA A 132 20.62 18.13 -1.38
CA ALA A 132 21.31 17.00 -1.97
C ALA A 132 21.02 16.79 -3.47
N ALA A 133 20.01 17.45 -4.02
CA ALA A 133 19.53 17.19 -5.37
C ALA A 133 20.61 17.44 -6.45
N GLN A 134 21.28 18.61 -6.40
CA GLN A 134 22.38 18.95 -7.33
C GLN A 134 22.05 18.68 -8.82
N GLY A 135 20.79 18.92 -9.20
CA GLY A 135 20.28 18.65 -10.56
C GLY A 135 19.70 17.25 -10.78
N GLU A 136 19.82 16.35 -9.82
CA GLU A 136 19.22 15.01 -9.85
C GLU A 136 17.91 14.98 -9.03
N VAL A 137 17.06 13.99 -9.33
CA VAL A 137 15.81 13.78 -8.60
C VAL A 137 16.10 13.07 -7.28
N VAL A 138 15.69 13.68 -6.17
CA VAL A 138 15.53 13.03 -4.86
C VAL A 138 14.42 13.73 -4.08
N SER A 139 13.51 12.97 -3.49
CA SER A 139 12.38 13.52 -2.75
C SER A 139 11.84 12.51 -1.71
N ALA A 140 10.97 13.00 -0.81
CA ALA A 140 10.14 12.10 -0.02
C ALA A 140 9.26 11.25 -0.96
N ALA A 141 9.23 9.95 -0.70
CA ALA A 141 8.46 8.96 -1.43
C ALA A 141 7.33 8.37 -0.57
N ASN A 142 7.56 8.17 0.73
CA ASN A 142 6.53 7.74 1.67
C ASN A 142 6.61 8.55 2.96
N LEU A 143 5.53 9.24 3.29
CA LEU A 143 5.34 9.93 4.56
C LEU A 143 4.60 8.98 5.52
N ASN A 144 5.37 8.09 6.16
CA ASN A 144 4.80 6.95 6.91
C ASN A 144 4.29 7.32 8.31
N GLY A 145 4.63 8.51 8.79
CA GLY A 145 4.29 8.93 10.15
C GLY A 145 5.18 8.32 11.23
N GLY A 146 4.97 8.74 12.48
CA GLY A 146 5.76 8.27 13.62
C GLY A 146 7.25 8.55 13.49
N GLY A 147 7.63 9.64 12.81
CA GLY A 147 9.01 10.02 12.56
C GLY A 147 9.73 9.16 11.53
N GLN A 148 8.99 8.49 10.64
CA GLN A 148 9.54 7.70 9.55
C GLN A 148 9.13 8.28 8.19
N VAL A 149 10.10 8.65 7.37
CA VAL A 149 9.93 9.02 5.98
C VAL A 149 10.86 8.19 5.11
N VAL A 150 10.37 7.71 3.98
CA VAL A 150 11.21 7.10 2.94
C VAL A 150 11.48 8.14 1.88
N ILE A 151 12.76 8.31 1.51
CA ILE A 151 13.18 9.10 0.36
C ILE A 151 13.52 8.19 -0.81
N GLY A 152 13.34 8.70 -2.02
CA GLY A 152 13.69 7.99 -3.25
C GLY A 152 14.20 8.95 -4.31
N GLY A 153 14.93 8.42 -5.29
CA GLY A 153 15.47 9.22 -6.38
C GLY A 153 16.68 8.56 -7.06
N ALA A 154 17.49 9.37 -7.73
CA ALA A 154 18.78 8.96 -8.26
C ALA A 154 19.67 8.45 -7.12
N ARG A 155 20.41 7.38 -7.37
CA ARG A 155 21.19 6.68 -6.33
C ARG A 155 22.12 7.61 -5.54
N ASP A 156 22.89 8.43 -6.26
CA ASP A 156 23.88 9.32 -5.62
C ASP A 156 23.20 10.46 -4.87
N ALA A 157 22.11 11.00 -5.40
CA ALA A 157 21.32 12.01 -4.71
C ALA A 157 20.67 11.47 -3.41
N VAL A 158 20.14 10.24 -3.42
CA VAL A 158 19.62 9.57 -2.23
C VAL A 158 20.71 9.36 -1.18
N LYS A 159 21.92 8.98 -1.61
CA LYS A 159 23.08 8.84 -0.71
C LYS A 159 23.43 10.17 -0.05
N ARG A 160 23.58 11.26 -0.84
CA ARG A 160 23.84 12.61 -0.33
C ARG A 160 22.72 13.08 0.62
N ALA A 161 21.46 12.86 0.26
CA ALA A 161 20.32 13.22 1.10
C ALA A 161 20.34 12.46 2.44
N GLY A 162 20.72 11.19 2.43
CA GLY A 162 20.91 10.40 3.64
C GLY A 162 22.03 10.94 4.54
N GLU A 163 23.16 11.35 3.96
CA GLU A 163 24.27 12.00 4.69
C GLU A 163 23.84 13.35 5.27
N ARG A 164 23.12 14.16 4.47
CA ARG A 164 22.55 15.44 4.92
C ARG A 164 21.54 15.26 6.04
N ALA A 165 20.66 14.26 5.96
CA ALA A 165 19.71 13.94 7.01
C ALA A 165 20.41 13.54 8.31
N LYS A 166 21.52 12.78 8.26
CA LYS A 166 22.34 12.49 9.45
C LYS A 166 22.91 13.77 10.07
N ALA A 167 23.43 14.68 9.25
CA ALA A 167 23.93 15.97 9.72
C ALA A 167 22.85 16.84 10.36
N LEU A 168 21.59 16.69 9.96
CA LEU A 168 20.42 17.35 10.55
C LEU A 168 19.87 16.63 11.79
N GLY A 169 20.48 15.51 12.22
CA GLY A 169 20.11 14.81 13.45
C GLY A 169 19.22 13.58 13.25
N ALA A 170 19.13 13.03 12.04
CA ALA A 170 18.41 11.78 11.82
C ALA A 170 18.98 10.67 12.72
N LYS A 171 18.11 9.98 13.46
CA LYS A 171 18.49 8.87 14.33
C LYS A 171 19.01 7.67 13.56
N ARG A 172 18.43 7.40 12.40
CA ARG A 172 18.84 6.31 11.51
C ARG A 172 18.54 6.65 10.04
N VAL A 173 19.43 6.22 9.16
CA VAL A 173 19.24 6.20 7.71
C VAL A 173 19.51 4.77 7.25
N ILE A 174 18.50 4.12 6.66
CA ILE A 174 18.54 2.70 6.30
C ILE A 174 18.28 2.60 4.81
N SER A 175 19.26 2.13 4.05
CA SER A 175 19.06 1.82 2.63
C SER A 175 18.06 0.69 2.48
N LEU A 176 17.11 0.84 1.55
CA LEU A 176 16.13 -0.18 1.25
C LEU A 176 16.59 -1.04 0.08
N ASN A 177 16.40 -2.35 0.20
CA ASN A 177 16.67 -3.28 -0.89
C ASN A 177 15.48 -3.30 -1.87
N VAL A 178 15.40 -2.26 -2.70
CA VAL A 178 14.35 -2.10 -3.72
C VAL A 178 14.99 -1.84 -5.07
N SER A 179 14.29 -2.22 -6.12
CA SER A 179 14.82 -2.20 -7.49
C SER A 179 14.60 -0.88 -8.23
N ALA A 180 13.76 0.03 -7.69
CA ALA A 180 13.45 1.30 -8.33
C ALA A 180 13.06 2.38 -7.28
N PRO A 181 13.21 3.68 -7.62
CA PRO A 181 12.87 4.80 -6.74
C PRO A 181 11.36 5.13 -6.81
N PHE A 182 10.54 4.23 -6.27
CA PHE A 182 9.09 4.32 -6.29
C PHE A 182 8.57 5.63 -5.70
N HIS A 183 7.42 6.10 -6.19
CA HIS A 183 6.72 7.29 -5.68
C HIS A 183 7.52 8.59 -5.78
N THR A 184 8.36 8.71 -6.79
CA THR A 184 9.13 9.91 -7.14
C THR A 184 8.86 10.36 -8.56
N ALA A 185 9.32 11.54 -8.94
CA ALA A 185 9.18 12.06 -10.30
C ALA A 185 9.80 11.13 -11.38
N LEU A 186 10.77 10.28 -10.99
CA LEU A 186 11.35 9.26 -11.89
C LEU A 186 10.34 8.18 -12.33
N MET A 187 9.18 8.08 -11.65
CA MET A 187 8.11 7.15 -12.02
C MET A 187 7.11 7.75 -13.04
N LYS A 188 7.31 8.99 -13.52
CA LYS A 188 6.43 9.60 -14.55
C LYS A 188 6.27 8.76 -15.82
N PRO A 189 7.30 8.07 -16.34
CA PRO A 189 7.12 7.16 -17.48
C PRO A 189 6.17 6.00 -17.16
N ALA A 190 6.23 5.43 -15.96
CA ALA A 190 5.31 4.36 -15.53
C ALA A 190 3.87 4.90 -15.36
N GLU A 191 3.69 6.08 -14.77
CA GLU A 191 2.40 6.77 -14.66
C GLU A 191 1.76 6.97 -16.04
N ALA A 192 2.52 7.50 -17.00
CA ALA A 192 2.03 7.78 -18.35
C ALA A 192 1.56 6.51 -19.10
N ARG A 193 2.26 5.38 -18.88
CA ARG A 193 1.88 4.08 -19.47
C ARG A 193 0.66 3.47 -18.79
N LEU A 194 0.56 3.59 -17.46
CA LEU A 194 -0.51 2.99 -16.68
C LEU A 194 -1.84 3.76 -16.78
N ALA A 195 -1.78 5.09 -16.95
CA ALA A 195 -2.95 5.95 -16.96
C ALA A 195 -4.04 5.56 -17.99
N PRO A 196 -3.75 5.31 -19.27
CA PRO A 196 -4.76 4.88 -20.24
C PRO A 196 -5.36 3.51 -19.88
N GLU A 197 -4.60 2.61 -19.29
CA GLU A 197 -5.09 1.29 -18.90
C GLU A 197 -6.04 1.36 -17.70
N LEU A 198 -5.73 2.18 -16.70
CA LEU A 198 -6.63 2.43 -15.56
C LEU A 198 -7.94 3.09 -16.02
N ARG A 199 -7.88 4.05 -16.94
CA ARG A 199 -9.07 4.72 -17.49
C ARG A 199 -9.94 3.80 -18.36
N ALA A 200 -9.35 2.75 -18.92
CA ALA A 200 -10.06 1.77 -19.74
C ALA A 200 -10.78 0.68 -18.94
N LEU A 201 -10.58 0.62 -17.62
CA LEU A 201 -11.26 -0.35 -16.77
C LEU A 201 -12.77 -0.10 -16.74
N THR A 202 -13.54 -1.18 -16.64
CA THR A 202 -14.94 -1.09 -16.25
C THR A 202 -15.00 -0.80 -14.74
N THR A 203 -15.55 0.35 -14.39
CA THR A 203 -15.58 0.84 -13.01
C THR A 203 -17.00 1.13 -12.52
N ALA A 204 -17.16 1.10 -11.20
CA ALA A 204 -18.35 1.54 -10.49
C ALA A 204 -17.95 2.41 -9.29
N ASP A 205 -18.83 3.27 -8.84
CA ASP A 205 -18.57 4.06 -7.63
C ASP A 205 -18.31 3.14 -6.42
N PRO A 206 -17.30 3.46 -5.59
CA PRO A 206 -16.96 2.65 -4.42
C PRO A 206 -18.16 2.48 -3.48
N ARG A 207 -18.49 1.26 -3.12
CA ARG A 207 -19.54 0.94 -2.11
C ARG A 207 -19.11 1.34 -0.70
N VAL A 208 -17.82 1.49 -0.48
CA VAL A 208 -17.21 1.91 0.78
C VAL A 208 -16.22 3.03 0.44
N PRO A 209 -16.24 4.16 1.14
CA PRO A 209 -15.33 5.28 0.90
C PRO A 209 -13.86 4.85 0.98
N ILE A 210 -13.05 5.34 0.04
CA ILE A 210 -11.61 5.06 -0.04
C ILE A 210 -10.84 6.32 0.35
N VAL A 211 -9.82 6.21 1.23
CA VAL A 211 -8.91 7.32 1.48
C VAL A 211 -7.65 7.12 0.63
N ALA A 212 -7.43 8.05 -0.31
CA ALA A 212 -6.37 7.93 -1.31
C ALA A 212 -4.99 8.34 -0.78
N ASN A 213 -3.92 7.71 -1.29
CA ASN A 213 -2.55 7.99 -0.86
C ASN A 213 -2.03 9.35 -1.28
N VAL A 214 -2.43 9.83 -2.47
CA VAL A 214 -1.82 11.01 -3.10
C VAL A 214 -2.20 12.33 -2.42
N ASP A 215 -3.37 12.40 -1.78
CA ASP A 215 -3.93 13.62 -1.22
C ASP A 215 -4.68 13.42 0.12
N ALA A 216 -4.73 12.19 0.62
CA ALA A 216 -5.46 11.81 1.83
C ALA A 216 -6.96 12.20 1.82
N HIS A 217 -7.54 12.40 0.63
CA HIS A 217 -8.95 12.71 0.51
C HIS A 217 -9.80 11.46 0.33
N VAL A 218 -11.02 11.52 0.85
CA VAL A 218 -12.03 10.47 0.67
C VAL A 218 -12.52 10.48 -0.79
N LYS A 219 -12.51 9.31 -1.42
CA LYS A 219 -13.02 9.07 -2.77
C LYS A 219 -14.29 8.22 -2.68
N GLN A 220 -15.35 8.72 -3.28
CA GLN A 220 -16.66 8.08 -3.35
C GLN A 220 -17.16 7.92 -4.79
N ARG A 221 -16.40 8.42 -5.77
CA ARG A 221 -16.67 8.27 -7.19
C ARG A 221 -15.54 7.48 -7.84
N ALA A 222 -15.91 6.63 -8.79
CA ALA A 222 -14.93 5.82 -9.53
C ALA A 222 -13.88 6.68 -10.23
N GLU A 223 -14.30 7.76 -10.89
CA GLU A 223 -13.41 8.67 -11.60
C GLU A 223 -12.33 9.25 -10.69
N ASP A 224 -12.72 9.73 -9.49
CA ASP A 224 -11.79 10.31 -8.50
C ASP A 224 -10.82 9.26 -7.95
N ALA A 225 -11.30 8.02 -7.73
CA ALA A 225 -10.46 6.92 -7.26
C ALA A 225 -9.43 6.49 -8.33
N ILE A 226 -9.84 6.41 -9.59
CA ILE A 226 -8.93 6.09 -10.71
C ILE A 226 -7.90 7.19 -10.91
N ASP A 227 -8.29 8.48 -10.88
CA ASP A 227 -7.35 9.58 -11.00
C ASP A 227 -6.33 9.59 -9.85
N ALA A 228 -6.77 9.30 -8.62
CA ALA A 228 -5.89 9.14 -7.47
C ALA A 228 -4.85 8.02 -7.68
N LEU A 229 -5.26 6.84 -8.18
CA LEU A 229 -4.36 5.73 -8.49
C LEU A 229 -3.34 6.08 -9.58
N ILE A 230 -3.74 6.85 -10.60
CA ILE A 230 -2.82 7.32 -11.65
C ILE A 230 -1.76 8.22 -11.05
N ARG A 231 -2.16 9.27 -10.33
CA ARG A 231 -1.24 10.24 -9.72
C ARG A 231 -0.35 9.61 -8.65
N GLN A 232 -0.83 8.57 -7.95
CA GLN A 232 -0.10 7.86 -6.91
C GLN A 232 1.24 7.29 -7.41
N VAL A 233 1.34 6.87 -8.68
CA VAL A 233 2.52 6.18 -9.22
C VAL A 233 3.79 7.01 -9.07
N ALA A 234 3.70 8.32 -9.36
CA ALA A 234 4.84 9.25 -9.35
C ALA A 234 4.74 10.31 -8.24
N SER A 235 3.87 10.10 -7.25
CA SER A 235 3.67 11.02 -6.12
C SER A 235 3.92 10.32 -4.79
N PRO A 236 4.31 11.05 -3.74
CA PRO A 236 4.49 10.50 -2.40
C PRO A 236 3.24 9.83 -1.85
N VAL A 237 3.41 8.73 -1.14
CA VAL A 237 2.36 8.11 -0.33
C VAL A 237 2.20 8.91 0.96
N GLN A 238 1.07 9.57 1.14
CA GLN A 238 0.73 10.41 2.29
C GLN A 238 0.14 9.58 3.45
N TRP A 239 0.82 8.49 3.86
CA TRP A 239 0.22 7.52 4.78
C TRP A 239 -0.15 8.11 6.13
N GLN A 240 0.66 9.00 6.69
CA GLN A 240 0.33 9.71 7.92
C GLN A 240 -0.99 10.47 7.76
N ALA A 241 -1.10 11.28 6.73
CA ALA A 241 -2.32 12.06 6.47
C ALA A 241 -3.54 11.17 6.18
N VAL A 242 -3.35 10.01 5.53
CA VAL A 242 -4.43 9.01 5.35
C VAL A 242 -4.95 8.51 6.69
N VAL A 243 -4.07 8.16 7.64
CA VAL A 243 -4.49 7.68 8.96
C VAL A 243 -5.12 8.81 9.78
N GLU A 244 -4.57 10.03 9.74
CA GLU A 244 -5.13 11.22 10.39
C GLU A 244 -6.52 11.56 9.83
N ARG A 245 -6.70 11.43 8.51
CA ARG A 245 -8.03 11.59 7.88
C ARG A 245 -9.01 10.55 8.39
N LEU A 246 -8.65 9.27 8.43
CA LEU A 246 -9.51 8.20 8.95
C LEU A 246 -9.87 8.46 10.43
N ALA A 247 -8.92 8.91 11.25
CA ALA A 247 -9.18 9.30 12.64
C ALA A 247 -10.19 10.45 12.72
N SER A 248 -10.08 11.47 11.88
CA SER A 248 -11.02 12.61 11.82
C SER A 248 -12.42 12.20 11.34
N GLU A 249 -12.55 11.11 10.58
CA GLU A 249 -13.84 10.49 10.21
C GLU A 249 -14.41 9.59 11.31
N GLY A 250 -13.79 9.57 12.50
CA GLY A 250 -14.25 8.80 13.65
C GLY A 250 -13.87 7.32 13.65
N VAL A 251 -12.91 6.91 12.81
CA VAL A 251 -12.40 5.54 12.82
C VAL A 251 -11.55 5.31 14.06
N THR A 252 -11.91 4.32 14.88
CA THR A 252 -11.20 3.94 16.10
C THR A 252 -10.62 2.54 16.06
N THR A 253 -11.01 1.72 15.09
CA THR A 253 -10.53 0.34 14.94
C THR A 253 -10.03 0.12 13.51
N TYR A 254 -8.82 -0.38 13.40
CA TYR A 254 -8.16 -0.67 12.12
C TYR A 254 -7.87 -2.18 12.02
N VAL A 255 -8.22 -2.76 10.91
CA VAL A 255 -7.90 -4.16 10.58
C VAL A 255 -6.97 -4.15 9.38
N GLU A 256 -5.72 -4.53 9.56
CA GLU A 256 -4.76 -4.74 8.47
C GLU A 256 -5.02 -6.09 7.83
N VAL A 257 -5.49 -6.09 6.58
CA VAL A 257 -5.91 -7.29 5.86
C VAL A 257 -4.85 -7.66 4.82
N GLY A 258 -4.23 -8.82 5.00
CA GLY A 258 -3.19 -9.29 4.10
C GLY A 258 -1.93 -9.78 4.85
N PRO A 259 -0.79 -9.92 4.15
CA PRO A 259 0.42 -10.47 4.75
C PRO A 259 1.14 -9.44 5.63
N GLY A 260 1.49 -9.82 6.84
CA GLY A 260 2.28 -9.00 7.77
C GLY A 260 1.45 -8.08 8.66
N SER A 261 2.14 -7.14 9.33
CA SER A 261 1.56 -6.22 10.32
C SER A 261 2.24 -4.85 10.33
N VAL A 262 2.79 -4.44 9.19
CA VAL A 262 3.57 -3.19 9.06
C VAL A 262 2.67 -1.99 9.24
N LEU A 263 1.50 -1.96 8.59
CA LEU A 263 0.58 -0.84 8.65
C LEU A 263 -0.04 -0.68 10.04
N SER A 264 -0.36 -1.79 10.72
CA SER A 264 -0.79 -1.78 12.12
C SER A 264 0.25 -1.12 13.03
N GLY A 265 1.54 -1.37 12.77
CA GLY A 265 2.64 -0.73 13.48
C GLY A 265 2.73 0.78 13.20
N LEU A 266 2.45 1.22 11.98
CA LEU A 266 2.43 2.64 11.62
C LEU A 266 1.19 3.34 12.21
N VAL A 267 0.02 2.74 12.09
CA VAL A 267 -1.23 3.29 12.67
C VAL A 267 -1.07 3.54 14.17
N ARG A 268 -0.53 2.58 14.94
CA ARG A 268 -0.29 2.76 16.39
C ARG A 268 0.61 3.96 16.75
N LYS A 269 1.49 4.35 15.85
CA LYS A 269 2.35 5.54 16.05
C LYS A 269 1.64 6.84 15.73
N ILE A 270 0.71 6.83 14.78
CA ILE A 270 -0.03 8.00 14.30
C ILE A 270 -1.29 8.22 15.14
N HIS A 271 -2.10 7.19 15.31
CA HIS A 271 -3.37 7.20 16.05
C HIS A 271 -3.24 6.27 17.27
N ARG A 272 -2.65 6.79 18.35
CA ARG A 272 -2.21 6.01 19.52
C ARG A 272 -3.33 5.32 20.28
N ASP A 273 -4.51 5.95 20.29
CA ASP A 273 -5.69 5.44 21.03
C ASP A 273 -6.52 4.45 20.21
N ALA A 274 -6.14 4.20 18.95
CA ALA A 274 -6.86 3.28 18.10
C ALA A 274 -6.56 1.81 18.43
N THR A 275 -7.58 0.97 18.28
CA THR A 275 -7.40 -0.49 18.26
C THR A 275 -6.88 -0.91 16.88
N THR A 276 -5.81 -1.70 16.86
CA THR A 276 -5.25 -2.24 15.63
C THR A 276 -5.09 -3.75 15.73
N VAL A 277 -5.61 -4.46 14.73
CA VAL A 277 -5.46 -5.90 14.58
C VAL A 277 -5.02 -6.23 13.16
N SER A 278 -4.32 -7.35 12.98
CA SER A 278 -3.92 -7.84 11.65
C SER A 278 -4.67 -9.12 11.33
N PHE A 279 -4.95 -9.34 10.05
CA PHE A 279 -5.62 -10.53 9.55
C PHE A 279 -4.89 -11.08 8.32
N GLY A 280 -4.07 -12.07 8.49
CA GLY A 280 -3.27 -12.73 7.45
C GLY A 280 -3.20 -14.25 7.59
N SER A 281 -3.76 -14.81 8.67
CA SER A 281 -3.81 -16.25 8.95
C SER A 281 -5.15 -16.67 9.57
N PRO A 282 -5.49 -17.98 9.56
CA PRO A 282 -6.70 -18.47 10.22
C PRO A 282 -6.80 -18.10 11.70
N ASP A 283 -5.68 -18.06 12.40
CA ASP A 283 -5.61 -17.81 13.85
C ASP A 283 -5.95 -16.35 14.20
N ASP A 284 -5.87 -15.44 13.22
CA ASP A 284 -6.17 -14.03 13.42
C ASP A 284 -7.68 -13.73 13.40
N LEU A 285 -8.53 -14.69 12.99
CA LEU A 285 -9.97 -14.45 12.80
C LEU A 285 -10.68 -14.08 14.11
N ALA A 286 -10.50 -14.88 15.16
CA ALA A 286 -11.13 -14.63 16.46
C ALA A 286 -10.68 -13.30 17.10
N PRO A 287 -9.39 -12.93 17.09
CA PRO A 287 -8.96 -11.58 17.48
C PRO A 287 -9.65 -10.46 16.71
N VAL A 288 -9.81 -10.58 15.39
CA VAL A 288 -10.51 -9.58 14.56
C VAL A 288 -11.98 -9.48 14.92
N GLU A 289 -12.69 -10.61 15.03
CA GLU A 289 -14.10 -10.64 15.43
C GLU A 289 -14.29 -9.99 16.81
N THR A 290 -13.41 -10.27 17.76
CA THR A 290 -13.41 -9.68 19.11
C THR A 290 -13.17 -8.16 19.05
N ALA A 291 -12.19 -7.70 18.30
CA ALA A 291 -11.88 -6.27 18.17
C ALA A 291 -13.03 -5.48 17.54
N ILE A 292 -13.74 -6.09 16.58
CA ILE A 292 -14.90 -5.48 15.93
C ILE A 292 -16.12 -5.49 16.85
N ALA A 293 -16.37 -6.56 17.60
CA ALA A 293 -17.46 -6.66 18.55
C ALA A 293 -17.34 -5.65 19.72
N ASN A 294 -16.10 -5.41 20.17
CA ASN A 294 -15.80 -4.48 21.26
C ASN A 294 -15.81 -3.00 20.82
N ARG A 295 -16.20 -2.68 19.59
CA ARG A 295 -16.40 -1.29 19.18
C ARG A 295 -17.36 -0.62 20.16
N ARG A 296 -16.90 0.34 20.96
CA ARG A 296 -17.80 1.20 21.73
C ARG A 296 -18.70 1.90 20.73
N SER A 297 -20.01 1.66 20.83
CA SER A 297 -21.00 2.49 20.14
C SER A 297 -20.81 3.93 20.65
N PRO A 298 -20.59 4.91 19.78
CA PRO A 298 -20.48 6.31 20.21
C PRO A 298 -21.81 6.90 20.70
N ILE A 299 -22.87 6.07 20.86
CA ILE A 299 -24.22 6.47 21.23
C ILE A 299 -24.70 5.59 22.40
N ALA A 300 -24.15 5.79 23.58
CA ALA A 300 -24.68 5.21 24.80
C ALA A 300 -24.41 6.03 26.07
N ASP A 301 -23.93 7.28 25.98
CA ASP A 301 -23.85 8.19 27.13
C ASP A 301 -24.09 9.64 26.65
N ALA A 302 -25.32 9.95 26.23
CA ALA A 302 -25.81 11.31 26.08
C ALA A 302 -27.24 11.42 26.63
#